data_3158c50140c3ae10110e49df960f64e1
#
_entry.id   3158c50140c3ae10110e49df960f64e1
#
_cell.length_a   1.000
_cell.length_b   1.000
_cell.length_c   1.000
_cell.angle_alpha   90.00
_cell.angle_beta   90.00
_cell.angle_gamma   90.00
#
_symmetry.space_group_name_H-M   'P 1'
#
loop_
_entity.id
_entity.type
_entity.pdbx_description
1 polymer ?
#
loop_
_entity_poly.entity_id
_entity_poly.type
_entity_poly.pdbx_seq_one_letter_code
_entity_poly.pdbx_strand_id
1 'polypeptide(L)'
;MVYHDLIIIGGGASGLMAAIVAKDFGMDVAIIEGNDRIAKKILATGNGRCNITNDTISFPFDTFHSENSNFFLETLNSFTIEDTKSLFLSLGLPLMKLEDGRMYPRSLQSSSVIDIFRMALEDKQIPLYPNCKVTSVDKKKNFTLYTNNTDYEKFSCNKLILSCGGKAASKTGSDGSGYKLSRSLGHNIIEPLPGIVQLKLDYPYLKALSGIKFDGSVTILINDSVVRTERGEILFTDYGISGPAIMQLSYYASKALYNNSKVTIRVDMFPNESKEDLENFFTTHFSMFNYRDISSSLIGVINKKLIPIILKDAGIKDIHLPCGNIDWKYINRLLDKFKKWDFNCIGTNGFPNAQVTVGGVDTSEVNNITLESKLVKDLYFCGEILDVHGDCGGFNLQWAWSSGYIAGKSASN
;
A
#
# COMPACT_ATOMS: atom_id res chain seq x y z
N MET A 1 31.60 12.22 -18.31
CA MET A 1 31.33 11.81 -16.90
C MET A 1 30.90 13.04 -16.14
N VAL A 2 29.72 13.01 -15.56
CA VAL A 2 29.15 14.10 -14.74
C VAL A 2 29.45 13.81 -13.26
N TYR A 3 29.82 14.85 -12.51
CA TYR A 3 30.14 14.73 -11.08
C TYR A 3 29.23 15.62 -10.25
N HIS A 4 28.75 15.09 -9.13
CA HIS A 4 28.11 15.82 -8.05
C HIS A 4 28.58 15.24 -6.70
N ASP A 5 28.53 16.02 -5.63
CA ASP A 5 28.89 15.52 -4.30
C ASP A 5 27.92 14.44 -3.83
N LEU A 6 26.63 14.64 -4.08
CA LEU A 6 25.54 13.72 -3.77
C LEU A 6 24.72 13.41 -5.03
N ILE A 7 24.51 12.14 -5.33
CA ILE A 7 23.57 11.71 -6.35
C ILE A 7 22.43 10.90 -5.69
N ILE A 8 21.20 11.17 -6.14
CA ILE A 8 20.00 10.47 -5.74
C ILE A 8 19.46 9.68 -6.94
N ILE A 9 19.32 8.37 -6.80
CA ILE A 9 18.73 7.52 -7.85
C ILE A 9 17.26 7.35 -7.58
N GLY A 10 16.42 7.95 -8.42
CA GLY A 10 14.95 7.91 -8.37
C GLY A 10 14.35 9.25 -7.94
N GLY A 11 13.61 9.86 -8.85
CA GLY A 11 12.84 11.10 -8.66
C GLY A 11 11.42 10.84 -8.15
N GLY A 12 11.25 9.86 -7.26
CA GLY A 12 10.01 9.59 -6.54
C GLY A 12 9.84 10.48 -5.30
N ALA A 13 8.80 10.21 -4.51
CA ALA A 13 8.47 10.99 -3.31
C ALA A 13 9.67 11.16 -2.37
N SER A 14 10.31 10.07 -1.97
CA SER A 14 11.45 10.11 -1.04
C SER A 14 12.70 10.75 -1.65
N GLY A 15 12.97 10.51 -2.94
CA GLY A 15 14.13 11.11 -3.61
C GLY A 15 13.99 12.61 -3.80
N LEU A 16 12.81 13.11 -4.13
CA LEU A 16 12.52 14.54 -4.23
C LEU A 16 12.69 15.24 -2.88
N MET A 17 12.16 14.62 -1.82
CA MET A 17 12.33 15.11 -0.46
C MET A 17 13.82 15.17 -0.09
N ALA A 18 14.57 14.08 -0.32
CA ALA A 18 15.99 14.01 -0.01
C ALA A 18 16.81 15.06 -0.76
N ALA A 19 16.48 15.31 -2.03
CA ALA A 19 17.19 16.29 -2.84
C ALA A 19 17.00 17.74 -2.34
N ILE A 20 15.76 18.12 -2.04
CA ILE A 20 15.42 19.44 -1.51
C ILE A 20 16.15 19.66 -0.18
N VAL A 21 16.05 18.68 0.73
CA VAL A 21 16.68 18.76 2.06
C VAL A 21 18.19 18.84 1.94
N ALA A 22 18.84 17.98 1.14
CA ALA A 22 20.29 18.02 0.96
C ALA A 22 20.76 19.35 0.38
N LYS A 23 20.00 19.93 -0.54
CA LYS A 23 20.30 21.26 -1.10
C LYS A 23 20.19 22.37 -0.06
N ASP A 24 19.19 22.31 0.82
CA ASP A 24 19.00 23.27 1.91
C ASP A 24 20.16 23.22 2.94
N PHE A 25 20.82 22.07 3.06
CA PHE A 25 22.06 21.90 3.82
C PHE A 25 23.34 22.24 3.02
N GLY A 26 23.21 22.81 1.81
CA GLY A 26 24.33 23.32 1.01
C GLY A 26 25.04 22.31 0.12
N MET A 27 24.48 21.08 -0.05
CA MET A 27 25.10 20.06 -0.90
C MET A 27 24.98 20.39 -2.40
N ASP A 28 26.02 20.05 -3.18
CA ASP A 28 25.87 19.86 -4.62
C ASP A 28 25.19 18.51 -4.87
N VAL A 29 23.89 18.55 -5.14
CA VAL A 29 23.02 17.37 -5.27
C VAL A 29 22.36 17.33 -6.64
N ALA A 30 22.25 16.12 -7.22
CA ALA A 30 21.52 15.87 -8.45
C ALA A 30 20.63 14.63 -8.34
N ILE A 31 19.55 14.60 -9.13
CA ILE A 31 18.64 13.47 -9.25
C ILE A 31 18.82 12.80 -10.60
N ILE A 32 18.97 11.46 -10.61
CA ILE A 32 18.92 10.62 -11.80
C ILE A 32 17.59 9.85 -11.80
N GLU A 33 16.78 10.05 -12.84
CA GLU A 33 15.46 9.43 -13.00
C GLU A 33 15.41 8.57 -14.27
N GLY A 34 14.97 7.33 -14.14
CA GLY A 34 14.87 6.40 -15.25
C GLY A 34 13.74 6.68 -16.24
N ASN A 35 12.71 7.41 -15.80
CA ASN A 35 11.58 7.81 -16.64
C ASN A 35 11.78 9.19 -17.27
N ASP A 36 10.87 9.54 -18.20
CA ASP A 36 10.78 10.86 -18.83
C ASP A 36 10.38 12.00 -17.86
N ARG A 37 9.78 11.66 -16.71
CA ARG A 37 9.34 12.63 -15.69
C ARG A 37 9.35 12.03 -14.29
N ILE A 38 9.52 12.90 -13.30
CA ILE A 38 9.52 12.57 -11.86
C ILE A 38 8.13 12.20 -11.35
N ALA A 39 8.10 11.53 -10.19
CA ALA A 39 6.92 11.37 -9.32
C ALA A 39 5.70 10.69 -9.96
N LYS A 40 5.86 9.90 -11.03
CA LYS A 40 4.74 9.24 -11.74
C LYS A 40 3.80 8.47 -10.81
N LYS A 41 4.32 7.79 -9.77
CA LYS A 41 3.50 7.03 -8.83
C LYS A 41 2.60 7.95 -7.99
N ILE A 42 3.02 9.17 -7.68
CA ILE A 42 2.22 10.15 -6.92
C ILE A 42 0.90 10.46 -7.65
N LEU A 43 0.89 10.54 -8.99
CA LEU A 43 -0.33 10.80 -9.78
C LEU A 43 -1.44 9.78 -9.52
N ALA A 44 -1.10 8.53 -9.24
CA ALA A 44 -2.06 7.47 -9.00
C ALA A 44 -2.53 7.38 -7.53
N THR A 45 -1.87 8.09 -6.61
CA THR A 45 -2.20 8.01 -5.18
C THR A 45 -3.48 8.74 -4.84
N GLY A 46 -4.24 8.22 -3.86
CA GLY A 46 -5.47 8.86 -3.38
C GLY A 46 -6.52 9.08 -4.48
N ASN A 47 -6.62 8.20 -5.47
CA ASN A 47 -7.50 8.35 -6.64
C ASN A 47 -7.27 9.67 -7.40
N GLY A 48 -6.02 10.05 -7.62
CA GLY A 48 -5.63 11.28 -8.30
C GLY A 48 -5.62 12.52 -7.43
N ARG A 49 -5.85 12.39 -6.11
CA ARG A 49 -5.85 13.51 -5.15
C ARG A 49 -4.55 13.62 -4.35
N CYS A 50 -3.76 12.57 -4.27
CA CYS A 50 -2.56 12.40 -3.45
C CYS A 50 -2.84 12.51 -1.94
N ASN A 51 -3.05 11.38 -1.28
CA ASN A 51 -3.15 11.34 0.19
C ASN A 51 -1.73 11.43 0.79
N ILE A 52 -1.31 12.66 1.11
CA ILE A 52 0.09 13.00 1.47
C ILE A 52 0.53 12.36 2.78
N THR A 53 -0.34 12.37 3.79
CA THR A 53 -0.08 11.81 5.11
C THR A 53 -1.39 11.50 5.83
N ASN A 54 -1.32 11.05 7.07
CA ASN A 54 -2.49 10.81 7.90
C ASN A 54 -2.27 11.41 9.31
N ASP A 55 -3.23 12.19 9.76
CA ASP A 55 -3.21 12.89 11.05
C ASP A 55 -3.34 11.95 12.27
N THR A 56 -3.63 10.66 12.02
CA THR A 56 -3.72 9.63 13.07
C THR A 56 -2.39 8.93 13.35
N ILE A 57 -1.33 9.22 12.57
CA ILE A 57 -0.01 8.63 12.78
C ILE A 57 0.56 9.12 14.12
N SER A 58 0.79 8.19 15.03
CA SER A 58 1.34 8.48 16.36
C SER A 58 2.08 7.27 16.89
N PHE A 59 3.02 7.51 17.82
CA PHE A 59 3.66 6.41 18.54
C PHE A 59 2.59 5.51 19.21
N PRO A 60 2.73 4.16 19.14
CA PRO A 60 3.91 3.37 18.74
C PRO A 60 4.01 3.04 17.24
N PHE A 61 3.26 3.72 16.34
CA PHE A 61 3.30 3.55 14.88
C PHE A 61 2.86 2.17 14.39
N ASP A 62 1.83 1.58 15.02
CA ASP A 62 1.30 0.23 14.74
C ASP A 62 0.80 0.03 13.30
N THR A 63 0.64 1.12 12.56
CA THR A 63 0.26 1.12 11.15
C THR A 63 1.44 0.94 10.18
N PHE A 64 2.67 0.85 10.71
CA PHE A 64 3.88 0.58 9.92
C PHE A 64 4.41 -0.81 10.22
N HIS A 65 4.98 -1.44 9.22
CA HIS A 65 5.42 -2.83 9.26
C HIS A 65 6.80 -2.99 8.62
N SER A 66 7.64 -3.83 9.21
CA SER A 66 8.95 -4.26 8.73
C SER A 66 9.29 -5.60 9.41
N GLU A 67 10.17 -6.41 8.85
CA GLU A 67 10.73 -7.57 9.57
C GLU A 67 11.54 -7.12 10.80
N ASN A 68 12.14 -5.93 10.75
CA ASN A 68 12.73 -5.26 11.90
C ASN A 68 11.77 -4.19 12.43
N SER A 69 10.88 -4.60 13.33
CA SER A 69 9.75 -3.80 13.81
C SER A 69 10.11 -2.45 14.45
N ASN A 70 11.34 -2.25 14.90
CA ASN A 70 11.77 -1.01 15.55
C ASN A 70 12.52 -0.06 14.60
N PHE A 71 12.77 -0.47 13.36
CA PHE A 71 13.62 0.29 12.45
C PHE A 71 13.07 1.68 12.12
N PHE A 72 11.78 1.77 11.86
CA PHE A 72 11.13 3.02 11.40
C PHE A 72 10.84 4.03 12.53
N LEU A 73 10.95 3.62 13.79
CA LEU A 73 10.56 4.45 14.94
C LEU A 73 11.33 5.77 15.00
N GLU A 74 12.66 5.70 14.93
CA GLU A 74 13.51 6.90 15.00
C GLU A 74 13.28 7.85 13.83
N THR A 75 13.12 7.31 12.62
CA THR A 75 12.84 8.10 11.41
C THR A 75 11.52 8.85 11.53
N LEU A 76 10.44 8.18 11.97
CA LEU A 76 9.11 8.78 12.10
C LEU A 76 9.02 9.77 13.27
N ASN A 77 9.77 9.55 14.36
CA ASN A 77 9.88 10.49 15.46
C ASN A 77 10.71 11.72 15.11
N SER A 78 11.75 11.55 14.26
CA SER A 78 12.67 12.64 13.89
C SER A 78 12.15 13.55 12.79
N PHE A 79 11.16 13.08 11.98
CA PHE A 79 10.44 13.89 11.02
C PHE A 79 8.96 13.49 11.05
N THR A 80 8.20 14.27 11.79
CA THR A 80 6.82 13.99 12.16
C THR A 80 5.82 14.42 11.09
N ILE A 81 4.53 14.20 11.36
CA ILE A 81 3.43 14.73 10.53
C ILE A 81 3.43 16.26 10.52
N GLU A 82 3.69 16.89 11.68
CA GLU A 82 3.72 18.35 11.78
C GLU A 82 4.88 18.94 10.98
N ASP A 83 6.04 18.25 10.97
CA ASP A 83 7.15 18.63 10.10
C ASP A 83 6.78 18.48 8.62
N THR A 84 6.08 17.41 8.26
CA THR A 84 5.56 17.20 6.91
C THR A 84 4.60 18.32 6.50
N LYS A 85 3.62 18.68 7.36
CA LYS A 85 2.68 19.79 7.09
C LYS A 85 3.42 21.11 6.90
N SER A 86 4.38 21.39 7.79
CA SER A 86 5.18 22.62 7.77
C SER A 86 6.03 22.72 6.51
N LEU A 87 6.68 21.63 6.12
CA LEU A 87 7.49 21.59 4.90
C LEU A 87 6.65 21.77 3.64
N PHE A 88 5.53 21.05 3.50
CA PHE A 88 4.65 21.25 2.35
C PHE A 88 4.07 22.67 2.28
N LEU A 89 3.73 23.26 3.42
CA LEU A 89 3.30 24.65 3.47
C LEU A 89 4.40 25.61 3.02
N SER A 90 5.67 25.40 3.45
CA SER A 90 6.82 26.22 3.04
C SER A 90 7.11 26.11 1.54
N LEU A 91 6.79 24.97 0.91
CA LEU A 91 6.86 24.78 -0.53
C LEU A 91 5.67 25.40 -1.28
N GLY A 92 4.68 25.98 -0.59
CA GLY A 92 3.49 26.55 -1.20
C GLY A 92 2.34 25.55 -1.42
N LEU A 93 2.35 24.40 -0.77
CA LEU A 93 1.31 23.37 -0.85
C LEU A 93 0.56 23.23 0.49
N PRO A 94 -0.45 24.06 0.77
CA PRO A 94 -1.27 23.89 1.98
C PRO A 94 -2.06 22.59 1.94
N LEU A 95 -2.12 21.89 3.08
CA LEU A 95 -2.85 20.63 3.23
C LEU A 95 -4.21 20.86 3.87
N MET A 96 -5.13 19.93 3.61
CA MET A 96 -6.45 19.86 4.28
C MET A 96 -6.70 18.45 4.78
N LYS A 97 -7.37 18.35 5.93
CA LYS A 97 -7.81 17.09 6.52
C LYS A 97 -9.18 16.70 5.96
N LEU A 98 -9.33 15.47 5.55
CA LEU A 98 -10.61 14.83 5.22
C LEU A 98 -10.93 13.77 6.28
N GLU A 99 -11.93 12.93 5.97
CA GLU A 99 -12.36 11.84 6.84
C GLU A 99 -11.20 10.86 7.16
N ASP A 100 -11.28 10.18 8.27
CA ASP A 100 -10.30 9.18 8.74
C ASP A 100 -8.87 9.71 8.89
N GLY A 101 -8.68 10.99 9.16
CA GLY A 101 -7.37 11.59 9.36
C GLY A 101 -6.56 11.82 8.08
N ARG A 102 -7.05 11.44 6.92
CA ARG A 102 -6.34 11.56 5.65
C ARG A 102 -6.09 13.02 5.28
N MET A 103 -4.84 13.32 4.91
CA MET A 103 -4.40 14.67 4.55
C MET A 103 -4.12 14.77 3.06
N TYR A 104 -4.72 15.75 2.42
CA TYR A 104 -4.62 15.97 0.98
C TYR A 104 -4.13 17.41 0.69
N PRO A 105 -3.52 17.68 -0.50
CA PRO A 105 -3.35 19.06 -0.94
C PRO A 105 -4.72 19.75 -1.01
N ARG A 106 -4.77 21.02 -0.64
CA ARG A 106 -6.04 21.79 -0.66
C ARG A 106 -6.69 21.84 -2.03
N SER A 107 -5.91 21.72 -3.10
CA SER A 107 -6.38 21.61 -4.48
C SER A 107 -7.08 20.28 -4.78
N LEU A 108 -6.91 19.25 -3.95
CA LEU A 108 -7.36 17.86 -4.18
C LEU A 108 -6.84 17.28 -5.52
N GLN A 109 -5.66 17.72 -5.97
CA GLN A 109 -5.04 17.29 -7.23
C GLN A 109 -3.62 16.79 -6.97
N SER A 110 -3.33 15.55 -7.34
CA SER A 110 -1.98 14.98 -7.24
C SER A 110 -0.96 15.68 -8.15
N SER A 111 -1.41 16.27 -9.26
CA SER A 111 -0.56 17.07 -10.15
C SER A 111 0.01 18.29 -9.45
N SER A 112 -0.77 18.95 -8.57
CA SER A 112 -0.26 20.11 -7.81
C SER A 112 0.94 19.75 -6.95
N VAL A 113 0.98 18.53 -6.38
CA VAL A 113 2.13 18.05 -5.60
C VAL A 113 3.39 17.97 -6.47
N ILE A 114 3.25 17.42 -7.68
CA ILE A 114 4.37 17.27 -8.62
C ILE A 114 4.86 18.63 -9.12
N ASP A 115 3.93 19.52 -9.47
CA ASP A 115 4.28 20.86 -9.95
C ASP A 115 5.03 21.66 -8.88
N ILE A 116 4.61 21.57 -7.61
CA ILE A 116 5.31 22.20 -6.48
C ILE A 116 6.73 21.63 -6.32
N PHE A 117 6.90 20.32 -6.39
CA PHE A 117 8.25 19.72 -6.33
C PHE A 117 9.11 20.16 -7.53
N ARG A 118 8.53 20.22 -8.73
CA ARG A 118 9.26 20.68 -9.92
C ARG A 118 9.74 22.12 -9.76
N MET A 119 8.84 23.03 -9.33
CA MET A 119 9.21 24.42 -9.05
C MET A 119 10.29 24.50 -7.97
N ALA A 120 10.19 23.72 -6.89
CA ALA A 120 11.22 23.69 -5.86
C ALA A 120 12.59 23.21 -6.37
N LEU A 121 12.63 22.24 -7.28
CA LEU A 121 13.89 21.82 -7.93
C LEU A 121 14.47 22.94 -8.80
N GLU A 122 13.64 23.64 -9.56
CA GLU A 122 14.03 24.79 -10.41
C GLU A 122 14.55 25.95 -9.55
N ASP A 123 13.81 26.39 -8.54
CA ASP A 123 14.18 27.48 -7.63
C ASP A 123 15.51 27.22 -6.91
N LYS A 124 15.72 25.97 -6.49
CA LYS A 124 16.95 25.55 -5.81
C LYS A 124 18.07 25.13 -6.76
N GLN A 125 17.85 25.20 -8.06
CA GLN A 125 18.82 24.82 -9.09
C GLN A 125 19.38 23.40 -8.87
N ILE A 126 18.49 22.43 -8.60
CA ILE A 126 18.85 21.01 -8.45
C ILE A 126 18.82 20.35 -9.83
N PRO A 127 19.94 19.87 -10.37
CA PRO A 127 19.96 19.16 -11.65
C PRO A 127 19.13 17.90 -11.63
N LEU A 128 18.29 17.71 -12.66
CA LEU A 128 17.49 16.51 -12.89
C LEU A 128 17.90 15.89 -14.23
N TYR A 129 18.26 14.61 -14.21
CA TYR A 129 18.62 13.83 -15.39
C TYR A 129 17.53 12.78 -15.67
N PRO A 130 16.49 13.12 -16.45
CA PRO A 130 15.43 12.18 -16.83
C PRO A 130 15.92 11.23 -17.95
N ASN A 131 15.17 10.14 -18.16
CA ASN A 131 15.51 9.07 -19.12
C ASN A 131 16.90 8.45 -18.88
N CYS A 132 17.40 8.53 -17.66
CA CYS A 132 18.71 8.01 -17.24
C CYS A 132 18.49 6.86 -16.25
N LYS A 133 18.27 5.65 -16.75
CA LYS A 133 18.15 4.48 -15.89
C LYS A 133 19.53 3.98 -15.49
N VAL A 134 19.83 4.03 -14.20
CA VAL A 134 21.08 3.46 -13.67
C VAL A 134 21.03 1.94 -13.79
N THR A 135 22.03 1.35 -14.42
CA THR A 135 22.15 -0.08 -14.70
C THR A 135 23.13 -0.78 -13.77
N SER A 136 24.17 -0.07 -13.32
CA SER A 136 25.12 -0.58 -12.35
C SER A 136 25.77 0.56 -11.55
N VAL A 137 26.28 0.20 -10.37
CA VAL A 137 26.99 1.10 -9.46
C VAL A 137 28.24 0.38 -8.96
N ASP A 138 29.40 1.04 -9.12
CA ASP A 138 30.67 0.60 -8.55
C ASP A 138 31.03 1.51 -7.38
N LYS A 139 31.53 0.95 -6.26
CA LYS A 139 32.11 1.69 -5.14
C LYS A 139 33.59 1.39 -5.04
N LYS A 140 34.41 2.41 -5.25
CA LYS A 140 35.84 2.44 -4.90
C LYS A 140 36.04 3.53 -3.83
N LYS A 141 36.84 4.56 -4.12
CA LYS A 141 36.87 5.77 -3.28
C LYS A 141 35.54 6.51 -3.38
N ASN A 142 35.07 6.75 -4.59
CA ASN A 142 33.78 7.37 -4.93
C ASN A 142 32.86 6.35 -5.56
N PHE A 143 31.56 6.67 -5.63
CA PHE A 143 30.62 5.92 -6.45
C PHE A 143 30.79 6.28 -7.91
N THR A 144 30.65 5.27 -8.76
CA THR A 144 30.57 5.43 -10.23
C THR A 144 29.29 4.74 -10.68
N LEU A 145 28.41 5.49 -11.32
CA LEU A 145 27.12 5.01 -11.80
C LEU A 145 27.16 4.93 -13.33
N TYR A 146 26.64 3.85 -13.87
CA TYR A 146 26.47 3.66 -15.32
C TYR A 146 24.98 3.66 -15.65
N THR A 147 24.65 4.31 -16.75
CA THR A 147 23.25 4.43 -17.18
C THR A 147 23.05 3.88 -18.58
N ASN A 148 21.79 3.74 -18.99
CA ASN A 148 21.42 3.38 -20.35
C ASN A 148 21.27 4.58 -21.30
N ASN A 149 21.55 5.81 -20.83
CA ASN A 149 21.43 7.03 -21.62
C ASN A 149 22.76 7.33 -22.34
N THR A 150 22.70 7.60 -23.64
CA THR A 150 23.89 7.85 -24.48
C THR A 150 24.55 9.20 -24.23
N ASP A 151 23.79 10.21 -23.79
CA ASP A 151 24.33 11.54 -23.50
C ASP A 151 24.92 11.62 -22.09
N TYR A 152 24.40 10.78 -21.19
CA TYR A 152 24.77 10.71 -19.79
C TYR A 152 25.13 9.29 -19.35
N GLU A 153 26.09 8.68 -20.03
CA GLU A 153 26.48 7.27 -19.81
C GLU A 153 27.03 7.00 -18.39
N LYS A 154 27.70 8.04 -17.81
CA LYS A 154 28.46 7.82 -16.58
C LYS A 154 28.41 9.03 -15.65
N PHE A 155 28.12 8.75 -14.37
CA PHE A 155 28.16 9.72 -13.27
C PHE A 155 29.16 9.27 -12.21
N SER A 156 29.61 10.24 -11.38
CA SER A 156 30.40 9.96 -10.19
C SER A 156 29.95 10.86 -9.03
N CYS A 157 29.97 10.32 -7.80
CA CYS A 157 29.65 11.06 -6.60
C CYS A 157 30.41 10.55 -5.38
N ASN A 158 30.52 11.38 -4.36
CA ASN A 158 31.06 11.00 -3.07
C ASN A 158 30.04 10.20 -2.26
N LYS A 159 28.80 10.65 -2.25
CA LYS A 159 27.66 10.06 -1.50
C LYS A 159 26.52 9.69 -2.44
N LEU A 160 25.81 8.63 -2.12
CA LEU A 160 24.74 8.06 -2.95
C LEU A 160 23.50 7.77 -2.13
N ILE A 161 22.33 8.21 -2.59
CA ILE A 161 21.03 7.81 -2.03
C ILE A 161 20.30 6.93 -3.03
N LEU A 162 19.89 5.74 -2.63
CA LEU A 162 18.99 4.87 -3.38
C LEU A 162 17.54 5.12 -2.94
N SER A 163 16.74 5.71 -3.84
CA SER A 163 15.31 6.04 -3.66
C SER A 163 14.44 5.50 -4.80
N CYS A 164 14.83 4.34 -5.34
CA CYS A 164 14.24 3.75 -6.55
C CYS A 164 12.82 3.20 -6.34
N GLY A 165 12.27 3.27 -5.13
CA GLY A 165 11.00 2.63 -4.77
C GLY A 165 11.09 1.12 -4.76
N GLY A 166 9.93 0.46 -4.66
CA GLY A 166 9.82 -0.98 -4.64
C GLY A 166 9.54 -1.61 -6.01
N LYS A 167 8.54 -2.48 -6.06
CA LYS A 167 8.11 -3.23 -7.27
C LYS A 167 6.63 -3.02 -7.59
N ALA A 168 5.89 -2.41 -6.67
CA ALA A 168 4.46 -2.12 -6.83
C ALA A 168 4.22 -0.97 -7.81
N ALA A 169 3.14 -1.08 -8.59
CA ALA A 169 2.78 -0.15 -9.66
C ALA A 169 3.91 0.01 -10.69
N SER A 170 4.48 -1.08 -11.15
CA SER A 170 5.70 -1.14 -11.98
C SER A 170 5.69 -0.24 -13.22
N LYS A 171 4.51 0.04 -13.80
CA LYS A 171 4.33 0.98 -14.91
C LYS A 171 4.72 2.44 -14.59
N THR A 172 4.87 2.76 -13.31
CA THR A 172 5.24 4.12 -12.84
C THR A 172 6.73 4.31 -12.61
N GLY A 173 7.53 3.26 -12.80
CA GLY A 173 8.98 3.29 -12.63
C GLY A 173 9.53 2.45 -11.46
N SER A 174 8.66 2.04 -10.52
CA SER A 174 9.02 1.13 -9.42
C SER A 174 9.06 -0.32 -9.92
N ASP A 175 10.12 -0.70 -10.62
CA ASP A 175 10.26 -1.99 -11.30
C ASP A 175 11.15 -3.00 -10.57
N GLY A 176 11.62 -2.65 -9.37
CA GLY A 176 12.53 -3.46 -8.57
C GLY A 176 14.00 -3.39 -9.02
N SER A 177 14.35 -2.50 -9.94
CA SER A 177 15.76 -2.33 -10.39
C SER A 177 16.68 -1.88 -9.25
N GLY A 178 16.15 -1.08 -8.29
CA GLY A 178 16.89 -0.68 -7.09
C GLY A 178 17.39 -1.86 -6.25
N TYR A 179 16.63 -2.95 -6.19
CA TYR A 179 17.05 -4.17 -5.47
C TYR A 179 18.27 -4.85 -6.10
N LYS A 180 18.40 -4.78 -7.45
CA LYS A 180 19.59 -5.30 -8.13
C LYS A 180 20.81 -4.47 -7.78
N LEU A 181 20.68 -3.15 -7.75
CA LEU A 181 21.74 -2.24 -7.35
C LEU A 181 22.15 -2.48 -5.90
N SER A 182 21.18 -2.63 -4.99
CA SER A 182 21.44 -2.90 -3.58
C SER A 182 22.17 -4.23 -3.37
N ARG A 183 21.75 -5.31 -4.07
CA ARG A 183 22.45 -6.61 -4.04
C ARG A 183 23.87 -6.52 -4.55
N SER A 184 24.14 -5.76 -5.63
CA SER A 184 25.50 -5.59 -6.15
C SER A 184 26.40 -4.84 -5.19
N LEU A 185 25.83 -4.09 -4.25
CA LEU A 185 26.53 -3.38 -3.17
C LEU A 185 26.59 -4.20 -1.87
N GLY A 186 26.15 -5.47 -1.89
CA GLY A 186 26.29 -6.43 -0.79
C GLY A 186 25.07 -6.53 0.13
N HIS A 187 23.96 -5.81 -0.15
CA HIS A 187 22.78 -5.83 0.68
C HIS A 187 21.86 -7.04 0.42
N ASN A 188 21.33 -7.59 1.49
CA ASN A 188 20.26 -8.56 1.44
C ASN A 188 18.92 -7.88 1.09
N ILE A 189 18.08 -8.62 0.39
CA ILE A 189 16.73 -8.18 0.01
C ILE A 189 15.74 -9.19 0.57
N ILE A 190 14.92 -8.75 1.51
CA ILE A 190 13.73 -9.46 1.96
C ILE A 190 12.79 -9.56 0.76
N GLU A 191 12.29 -10.76 0.49
CA GLU A 191 11.54 -11.03 -0.75
C GLU A 191 10.39 -10.04 -0.94
N PRO A 192 10.40 -9.28 -2.04
CA PRO A 192 9.35 -8.33 -2.33
C PRO A 192 8.02 -9.01 -2.64
N LEU A 193 6.97 -8.66 -1.93
CA LEU A 193 5.60 -9.14 -2.11
C LEU A 193 4.65 -7.98 -2.41
N PRO A 194 3.54 -8.21 -3.14
CA PRO A 194 2.55 -7.16 -3.38
C PRO A 194 1.72 -6.89 -2.13
N GLY A 195 1.59 -5.62 -1.73
CA GLY A 195 0.74 -5.15 -0.64
C GLY A 195 -0.26 -4.10 -1.11
N ILE A 196 -1.31 -3.86 -0.32
CA ILE A 196 -2.44 -3.01 -0.67
C ILE A 196 -2.94 -3.40 -2.07
N VAL A 197 -3.39 -4.64 -2.20
CA VAL A 197 -3.72 -5.29 -3.47
C VAL A 197 -4.98 -6.15 -3.33
N GLN A 198 -5.71 -6.33 -4.41
CA GLN A 198 -6.88 -7.21 -4.45
C GLN A 198 -6.46 -8.67 -4.28
N LEU A 199 -7.35 -9.48 -3.68
CA LEU A 199 -7.13 -10.89 -3.42
C LEU A 199 -7.89 -11.77 -4.43
N LYS A 200 -7.27 -12.87 -4.83
CA LYS A 200 -7.88 -13.91 -5.66
C LYS A 200 -8.48 -14.98 -4.77
N LEU A 201 -9.69 -15.39 -5.09
CA LEU A 201 -10.43 -16.40 -4.34
C LEU A 201 -10.68 -17.63 -5.21
N ASP A 202 -10.64 -18.79 -4.58
CA ASP A 202 -11.16 -20.03 -5.17
C ASP A 202 -12.63 -20.18 -4.78
N TYR A 203 -13.52 -19.69 -5.65
CA TYR A 203 -14.96 -19.76 -5.44
C TYR A 203 -15.71 -19.81 -6.77
N PRO A 204 -16.63 -20.77 -6.97
CA PRO A 204 -17.21 -21.06 -8.28
C PRO A 204 -18.16 -19.99 -8.82
N TYR A 205 -18.68 -19.09 -7.96
CA TYR A 205 -19.70 -18.12 -8.35
C TYR A 205 -19.17 -16.67 -8.43
N LEU A 206 -17.86 -16.45 -8.49
CA LEU A 206 -17.28 -15.10 -8.54
C LEU A 206 -17.79 -14.24 -9.69
N LYS A 207 -17.99 -14.85 -10.88
CA LYS A 207 -18.55 -14.13 -12.03
C LYS A 207 -19.96 -13.58 -11.76
N ALA A 208 -20.79 -14.33 -11.01
CA ALA A 208 -22.13 -13.89 -10.65
C ALA A 208 -22.11 -12.84 -9.53
N LEU A 209 -21.09 -12.85 -8.67
CA LEU A 209 -20.88 -11.86 -7.62
C LEU A 209 -20.22 -10.56 -8.13
N SER A 210 -19.59 -10.60 -9.30
CA SER A 210 -18.77 -9.49 -9.81
C SER A 210 -19.55 -8.18 -9.87
N GLY A 211 -18.93 -7.11 -9.33
CA GLY A 211 -19.50 -5.77 -9.24
C GLY A 211 -20.45 -5.55 -8.06
N ILE A 212 -20.70 -6.55 -7.22
CA ILE A 212 -21.47 -6.38 -6.00
C ILE A 212 -20.58 -5.74 -4.94
N LYS A 213 -21.08 -4.68 -4.30
CA LYS A 213 -20.44 -4.01 -3.19
C LYS A 213 -21.42 -3.79 -2.05
N PHE A 214 -20.91 -3.82 -0.83
CA PHE A 214 -21.63 -3.54 0.41
C PHE A 214 -20.65 -3.24 1.53
N ASP A 215 -21.13 -2.60 2.59
CA ASP A 215 -20.35 -2.40 3.81
C ASP A 215 -20.47 -3.63 4.71
N GLY A 216 -19.33 -4.09 5.22
CA GLY A 216 -19.25 -5.27 6.05
C GLY A 216 -17.97 -5.31 6.89
N SER A 217 -17.71 -6.44 7.52
CA SER A 217 -16.38 -6.71 8.07
C SER A 217 -15.73 -7.90 7.40
N VAL A 218 -14.41 -7.88 7.32
CA VAL A 218 -13.59 -8.94 6.75
C VAL A 218 -12.53 -9.35 7.75
N THR A 219 -12.48 -10.65 8.02
CA THR A 219 -11.43 -11.24 8.88
C THR A 219 -10.53 -12.11 8.03
N ILE A 220 -9.21 -11.91 8.13
CA ILE A 220 -8.25 -12.85 7.57
C ILE A 220 -7.87 -13.89 8.61
N LEU A 221 -7.94 -15.16 8.19
CA LEU A 221 -7.47 -16.30 8.98
C LEU A 221 -6.29 -16.95 8.27
N ILE A 222 -5.24 -17.24 9.02
CA ILE A 222 -4.04 -17.96 8.56
C ILE A 222 -3.97 -19.26 9.34
N ASN A 223 -3.98 -20.39 8.64
CA ASN A 223 -4.03 -21.73 9.24
C ASN A 223 -5.18 -21.83 10.29
N ASP A 224 -6.34 -21.32 9.93
CA ASP A 224 -7.57 -21.26 10.72
C ASP A 224 -7.53 -20.36 11.99
N SER A 225 -6.40 -19.65 12.21
CA SER A 225 -6.27 -18.68 13.31
C SER A 225 -6.58 -17.28 12.82
N VAL A 226 -7.40 -16.54 13.57
CA VAL A 226 -7.74 -15.14 13.28
C VAL A 226 -6.47 -14.27 13.45
N VAL A 227 -6.16 -13.47 12.44
CA VAL A 227 -5.00 -12.56 12.45
C VAL A 227 -5.45 -11.11 12.58
N ARG A 228 -6.37 -10.66 11.72
CA ARG A 228 -6.85 -9.27 11.71
C ARG A 228 -8.26 -9.19 11.15
N THR A 229 -9.03 -8.22 11.65
CA THR A 229 -10.37 -7.90 11.15
C THR A 229 -10.43 -6.44 10.78
N GLU A 230 -11.00 -6.14 9.60
CA GLU A 230 -11.21 -4.79 9.09
C GLU A 230 -12.67 -4.57 8.75
N ARG A 231 -13.14 -3.31 8.86
CA ARG A 231 -14.48 -2.89 8.47
C ARG A 231 -14.42 -1.94 7.29
N GLY A 232 -15.40 -2.01 6.39
CA GLY A 232 -15.53 -1.09 5.27
C GLY A 232 -16.21 -1.68 4.06
N GLU A 233 -16.16 -0.97 2.95
CA GLU A 233 -16.70 -1.43 1.67
C GLU A 233 -15.96 -2.68 1.19
N ILE A 234 -16.72 -3.69 0.83
CA ILE A 234 -16.29 -4.96 0.24
C ILE A 234 -16.80 -4.98 -1.20
N LEU A 235 -15.94 -5.29 -2.15
CA LEU A 235 -16.26 -5.39 -3.57
C LEU A 235 -15.87 -6.77 -4.09
N PHE A 236 -16.84 -7.54 -4.56
CA PHE A 236 -16.57 -8.77 -5.30
C PHE A 236 -16.19 -8.45 -6.77
N THR A 237 -15.20 -9.18 -7.26
CA THR A 237 -14.75 -9.14 -8.66
C THR A 237 -14.90 -10.53 -9.28
N ASP A 238 -14.70 -10.64 -10.59
CA ASP A 238 -14.76 -11.92 -11.31
C ASP A 238 -13.60 -12.87 -10.97
N TYR A 239 -12.56 -12.38 -10.30
CA TYR A 239 -11.39 -13.16 -9.85
C TYR A 239 -11.27 -13.27 -8.33
N GLY A 240 -12.08 -12.56 -7.56
CA GLY A 240 -11.95 -12.55 -6.11
C GLY A 240 -12.62 -11.37 -5.41
N ILE A 241 -11.85 -10.65 -4.57
CA ILE A 241 -12.40 -9.66 -3.67
C ILE A 241 -11.47 -8.45 -3.54
N SER A 242 -12.05 -7.28 -3.38
CA SER A 242 -11.41 -5.97 -3.30
C SER A 242 -12.16 -5.07 -2.30
N GLY A 243 -11.76 -3.82 -2.22
CA GLY A 243 -12.30 -2.82 -1.32
C GLY A 243 -11.31 -2.44 -0.22
N PRO A 244 -11.51 -1.29 0.44
CA PRO A 244 -10.58 -0.79 1.46
C PRO A 244 -10.24 -1.80 2.55
N ALA A 245 -11.26 -2.51 3.09
CA ALA A 245 -11.06 -3.54 4.11
C ALA A 245 -10.16 -4.69 3.64
N ILE A 246 -10.34 -5.13 2.39
CA ILE A 246 -9.52 -6.20 1.78
C ILE A 246 -8.09 -5.72 1.54
N MET A 247 -7.93 -4.49 1.05
CA MET A 247 -6.61 -3.92 0.76
C MET A 247 -5.74 -3.84 2.03
N GLN A 248 -6.34 -3.52 3.19
CA GLN A 248 -5.65 -3.52 4.48
C GLN A 248 -5.14 -4.92 4.89
N LEU A 249 -5.90 -5.96 4.59
CA LEU A 249 -5.57 -7.34 4.94
C LEU A 249 -4.59 -8.00 3.98
N SER A 250 -4.36 -7.41 2.80
CA SER A 250 -3.61 -8.03 1.71
C SER A 250 -2.15 -8.31 2.02
N TYR A 251 -1.53 -7.52 2.89
CA TYR A 251 -0.17 -7.77 3.39
C TYR A 251 -0.06 -9.15 4.05
N TYR A 252 -0.96 -9.43 4.99
CA TYR A 252 -0.98 -10.71 5.70
C TYR A 252 -1.22 -11.88 4.74
N ALA A 253 -2.15 -11.69 3.78
CA ALA A 253 -2.43 -12.68 2.75
C ALA A 253 -1.19 -12.97 1.89
N SER A 254 -0.51 -11.93 1.39
CA SER A 254 0.68 -12.06 0.56
C SER A 254 1.79 -12.83 1.27
N LYS A 255 2.07 -12.46 2.53
CA LYS A 255 3.11 -13.09 3.35
C LYS A 255 2.78 -14.56 3.68
N ALA A 256 1.53 -14.83 4.06
CA ALA A 256 1.09 -16.18 4.38
C ALA A 256 1.11 -17.10 3.16
N LEU A 257 0.64 -16.63 2.01
CA LEU A 257 0.67 -17.40 0.76
C LEU A 257 2.10 -17.67 0.27
N TYR A 258 3.00 -16.70 0.41
CA TYR A 258 4.42 -16.90 0.11
C TYR A 258 5.04 -18.03 0.96
N ASN A 259 4.62 -18.13 2.22
CA ASN A 259 5.04 -19.19 3.14
C ASN A 259 4.21 -20.48 3.01
N ASN A 260 3.43 -20.64 1.94
CA ASN A 260 2.56 -21.80 1.69
C ASN A 260 1.53 -22.09 2.80
N SER A 261 1.12 -21.07 3.53
CA SER A 261 0.07 -21.17 4.56
C SER A 261 -1.31 -21.11 3.94
N LYS A 262 -2.29 -21.78 4.57
CA LYS A 262 -3.71 -21.66 4.21
C LYS A 262 -4.21 -20.27 4.60
N VAL A 263 -4.86 -19.59 3.66
CA VAL A 263 -5.42 -18.26 3.88
C VAL A 263 -6.92 -18.30 3.62
N THR A 264 -7.73 -17.93 4.62
CA THR A 264 -9.18 -17.82 4.51
C THR A 264 -9.60 -16.37 4.71
N ILE A 265 -10.45 -15.88 3.81
CA ILE A 265 -11.11 -14.58 3.93
C ILE A 265 -12.53 -14.83 4.41
N ARG A 266 -12.85 -14.39 5.62
CA ARG A 266 -14.17 -14.47 6.21
C ARG A 266 -14.88 -13.14 6.10
N VAL A 267 -16.05 -13.13 5.50
CA VAL A 267 -16.92 -11.97 5.35
C VAL A 267 -18.07 -12.05 6.33
N ASP A 268 -18.30 -10.97 7.06
CA ASP A 268 -19.49 -10.71 7.88
C ASP A 268 -20.29 -9.59 7.23
N MET A 269 -21.50 -9.89 6.75
CA MET A 269 -22.36 -8.95 6.05
C MET A 269 -23.15 -8.03 7.00
N PHE A 270 -23.24 -8.40 8.28
CA PHE A 270 -23.98 -7.69 9.31
C PHE A 270 -23.12 -7.47 10.57
N PRO A 271 -22.03 -6.67 10.45
CA PRO A 271 -21.03 -6.57 11.52
C PRO A 271 -21.53 -5.85 12.80
N ASN A 272 -22.68 -5.19 12.71
CA ASN A 272 -23.30 -4.47 13.83
C ASN A 272 -24.32 -5.29 14.60
N GLU A 273 -24.77 -6.41 14.01
CA GLU A 273 -25.76 -7.31 14.61
C GLU A 273 -25.07 -8.58 15.13
N SER A 274 -25.48 -9.03 16.32
CA SER A 274 -25.10 -10.35 16.81
C SER A 274 -25.81 -11.45 16.01
N LYS A 275 -25.37 -12.70 16.15
CA LYS A 275 -26.07 -13.83 15.54
C LYS A 275 -27.49 -13.96 16.11
N GLU A 276 -27.67 -13.68 17.41
CA GLU A 276 -28.97 -13.72 18.10
C GLU A 276 -29.91 -12.62 17.57
N ASP A 277 -29.41 -11.40 17.34
CA ASP A 277 -30.20 -10.31 16.75
C ASP A 277 -30.71 -10.70 15.36
N LEU A 278 -29.84 -11.27 14.53
CA LEU A 278 -30.21 -11.75 13.20
C LEU A 278 -31.20 -12.90 13.27
N GLU A 279 -31.05 -13.85 14.21
CA GLU A 279 -31.99 -14.96 14.42
C GLU A 279 -33.36 -14.43 14.78
N ASN A 280 -33.46 -13.50 15.70
CA ASN A 280 -34.72 -12.85 16.10
C ASN A 280 -35.35 -12.07 14.93
N PHE A 281 -34.55 -11.33 14.20
CA PHE A 281 -35.03 -10.61 13.01
C PHE A 281 -35.59 -11.56 11.96
N PHE A 282 -34.83 -12.60 11.56
CA PHE A 282 -35.26 -13.52 10.51
C PHE A 282 -36.41 -14.43 10.95
N THR A 283 -36.49 -14.80 12.23
CA THR A 283 -37.65 -15.52 12.78
C THR A 283 -38.92 -14.70 12.59
N THR A 284 -38.90 -13.43 12.98
CA THR A 284 -40.03 -12.53 12.81
C THR A 284 -40.34 -12.28 11.34
N HIS A 285 -39.30 -12.00 10.53
CA HIS A 285 -39.43 -11.70 9.12
C HIS A 285 -40.06 -12.86 8.32
N PHE A 286 -39.54 -14.07 8.51
CA PHE A 286 -40.04 -15.24 7.80
C PHE A 286 -41.42 -15.69 8.31
N SER A 287 -41.73 -15.46 9.56
CA SER A 287 -43.09 -15.71 10.10
C SER A 287 -44.10 -14.74 9.49
N MET A 288 -43.77 -13.46 9.42
CA MET A 288 -44.63 -12.42 8.83
C MET A 288 -44.88 -12.64 7.34
N PHE A 289 -43.84 -13.10 6.61
CA PHE A 289 -43.90 -13.35 5.17
C PHE A 289 -43.84 -14.83 4.80
N ASN A 290 -44.45 -15.69 5.62
CA ASN A 290 -44.41 -17.14 5.49
C ASN A 290 -44.93 -17.66 4.13
N TYR A 291 -45.78 -16.92 3.48
CA TYR A 291 -46.38 -17.20 2.17
C TYR A 291 -45.49 -16.80 0.99
N ARG A 292 -44.48 -15.93 1.21
CA ARG A 292 -43.53 -15.53 0.16
C ARG A 292 -42.43 -16.57 0.01
N ASP A 293 -41.90 -16.68 -1.23
CA ASP A 293 -40.69 -17.46 -1.43
C ASP A 293 -39.49 -16.78 -0.76
N ILE A 294 -38.51 -17.58 -0.35
CA ILE A 294 -37.37 -17.09 0.43
C ILE A 294 -36.50 -16.09 -0.37
N SER A 295 -36.37 -16.27 -1.67
CA SER A 295 -35.62 -15.33 -2.54
C SER A 295 -36.26 -13.95 -2.52
N SER A 296 -37.58 -13.89 -2.70
CA SER A 296 -38.36 -12.64 -2.66
C SER A 296 -38.35 -11.98 -1.28
N SER A 297 -38.35 -12.76 -0.20
CA SER A 297 -38.32 -12.23 1.15
C SER A 297 -37.02 -11.52 1.50
N LEU A 298 -35.89 -11.89 0.87
CA LEU A 298 -34.58 -11.30 1.11
C LEU A 298 -34.28 -10.03 0.30
N ILE A 299 -35.14 -9.64 -0.66
CA ILE A 299 -34.89 -8.53 -1.59
C ILE A 299 -34.67 -7.19 -0.86
N GLY A 300 -35.32 -6.95 0.26
CA GLY A 300 -35.16 -5.77 1.09
C GLY A 300 -34.04 -5.86 2.13
N VAL A 301 -33.35 -7.01 2.23
CA VAL A 301 -32.37 -7.29 3.28
C VAL A 301 -30.94 -7.26 2.74
N ILE A 302 -30.71 -7.89 1.59
CA ILE A 302 -29.39 -7.93 0.96
C ILE A 302 -29.47 -7.61 -0.53
N ASN A 303 -28.31 -7.38 -1.17
CA ASN A 303 -28.26 -7.16 -2.61
C ASN A 303 -28.86 -8.34 -3.38
N LYS A 304 -29.77 -8.06 -4.31
CA LYS A 304 -30.52 -9.08 -5.07
C LYS A 304 -29.66 -10.14 -5.72
N LYS A 305 -28.47 -9.75 -6.23
CA LYS A 305 -27.53 -10.69 -6.88
C LYS A 305 -26.87 -11.66 -5.91
N LEU A 306 -26.78 -11.31 -4.60
CA LEU A 306 -26.27 -12.20 -3.57
C LEU A 306 -27.25 -13.31 -3.22
N ILE A 307 -28.56 -13.04 -3.30
CA ILE A 307 -29.61 -13.92 -2.79
C ILE A 307 -29.48 -15.36 -3.30
N PRO A 308 -29.49 -15.63 -4.63
CA PRO A 308 -29.46 -17.01 -5.13
C PRO A 308 -28.17 -17.75 -4.74
N ILE A 309 -27.06 -17.01 -4.59
CA ILE A 309 -25.76 -17.61 -4.30
C ILE A 309 -25.67 -17.98 -2.82
N ILE A 310 -26.05 -17.08 -1.93
CA ILE A 310 -25.98 -17.33 -0.49
C ILE A 310 -27.01 -18.38 -0.03
N LEU A 311 -28.18 -18.40 -0.66
CA LEU A 311 -29.18 -19.46 -0.42
C LEU A 311 -28.64 -20.84 -0.84
N LYS A 312 -27.97 -20.91 -2.00
CA LYS A 312 -27.33 -22.13 -2.46
C LYS A 312 -26.21 -22.59 -1.52
N ASP A 313 -25.38 -21.67 -1.05
CA ASP A 313 -24.32 -21.97 -0.07
C ASP A 313 -24.87 -22.41 1.31
N ALA A 314 -26.04 -21.94 1.66
CA ALA A 314 -26.80 -22.42 2.83
C ALA A 314 -27.45 -23.80 2.62
N GLY A 315 -27.42 -24.34 1.39
CA GLY A 315 -27.98 -25.63 1.02
C GLY A 315 -29.48 -25.58 0.66
N ILE A 316 -30.04 -24.38 0.44
CA ILE A 316 -31.40 -24.18 -0.04
C ILE A 316 -31.42 -24.31 -1.55
N LYS A 317 -31.88 -25.46 -2.05
CA LYS A 317 -31.89 -25.79 -3.48
C LYS A 317 -33.03 -25.10 -4.24
N ASP A 318 -34.20 -25.02 -3.64
CA ASP A 318 -35.37 -24.36 -4.19
C ASP A 318 -35.51 -22.97 -3.56
N ILE A 319 -35.08 -21.94 -4.31
CA ILE A 319 -35.13 -20.54 -3.87
C ILE A 319 -36.55 -19.95 -3.92
N HIS A 320 -37.49 -20.67 -4.52
CA HIS A 320 -38.92 -20.30 -4.59
C HIS A 320 -39.76 -20.99 -3.53
N LEU A 321 -39.16 -21.77 -2.64
CA LEU A 321 -39.86 -22.40 -1.52
C LEU A 321 -40.43 -21.32 -0.58
N PRO A 322 -41.72 -21.39 -0.18
CA PRO A 322 -42.29 -20.46 0.79
C PRO A 322 -41.52 -20.47 2.11
N CYS A 323 -41.30 -19.30 2.72
CA CYS A 323 -40.57 -19.18 3.99
C CYS A 323 -41.11 -20.10 5.09
N GLY A 324 -42.41 -20.25 5.17
CA GLY A 324 -43.06 -21.15 6.14
C GLY A 324 -42.80 -22.65 5.96
N ASN A 325 -42.27 -23.06 4.81
CA ASN A 325 -41.95 -24.45 4.48
C ASN A 325 -40.45 -24.79 4.58
N ILE A 326 -39.60 -23.82 4.96
CA ILE A 326 -38.17 -24.03 5.06
C ILE A 326 -37.83 -24.62 6.45
N ASP A 327 -37.12 -25.73 6.42
CA ASP A 327 -36.56 -26.32 7.65
C ASP A 327 -35.58 -25.34 8.31
N TRP A 328 -35.79 -25.12 9.62
CA TRP A 328 -34.98 -24.17 10.42
C TRP A 328 -33.48 -24.43 10.37
N LYS A 329 -33.07 -25.66 10.14
CA LYS A 329 -31.62 -25.97 9.93
C LYS A 329 -30.98 -25.23 8.74
N TYR A 330 -31.77 -24.97 7.67
CA TYR A 330 -31.27 -24.18 6.51
C TYR A 330 -31.26 -22.71 6.84
N ILE A 331 -32.22 -22.22 7.64
CA ILE A 331 -32.19 -20.83 8.14
C ILE A 331 -30.96 -20.61 9.00
N ASN A 332 -30.64 -21.51 9.93
CA ASN A 332 -29.42 -21.41 10.74
C ASN A 332 -28.16 -21.41 9.88
N ARG A 333 -28.07 -22.22 8.83
CA ARG A 333 -26.95 -22.18 7.89
C ARG A 333 -26.87 -20.86 7.11
N LEU A 334 -28.02 -20.29 6.75
CA LEU A 334 -28.08 -18.98 6.10
C LEU A 334 -27.57 -17.88 7.05
N LEU A 335 -27.98 -17.91 8.32
CA LEU A 335 -27.50 -16.98 9.35
C LEU A 335 -25.99 -17.12 9.58
N ASP A 336 -25.48 -18.37 9.60
CA ASP A 336 -24.04 -18.61 9.66
C ASP A 336 -23.30 -18.01 8.44
N LYS A 337 -23.90 -18.12 7.24
CA LYS A 337 -23.30 -17.50 6.04
C LYS A 337 -23.32 -15.98 6.09
N PHE A 338 -24.34 -15.35 6.64
CA PHE A 338 -24.36 -13.90 6.83
C PHE A 338 -23.28 -13.41 7.77
N LYS A 339 -22.90 -14.18 8.79
CA LYS A 339 -21.87 -13.82 9.78
C LYS A 339 -20.48 -14.36 9.46
N LYS A 340 -20.40 -15.48 8.73
CA LYS A 340 -19.14 -16.23 8.49
C LYS A 340 -19.15 -16.83 7.09
N TRP A 341 -19.08 -15.95 6.07
CA TRP A 341 -18.95 -16.42 4.69
C TRP A 341 -17.49 -16.55 4.34
N ASP A 342 -16.99 -17.78 4.38
CA ASP A 342 -15.57 -18.10 4.23
C ASP A 342 -15.21 -18.38 2.78
N PHE A 343 -14.10 -17.80 2.34
CA PHE A 343 -13.52 -17.96 1.01
C PHE A 343 -12.06 -18.37 1.11
N ASN A 344 -11.64 -19.35 0.31
CA ASN A 344 -10.25 -19.73 0.20
C ASN A 344 -9.50 -18.69 -0.67
N CYS A 345 -8.49 -18.06 -0.10
CA CYS A 345 -7.62 -17.12 -0.82
C CYS A 345 -6.47 -17.87 -1.46
N ILE A 346 -6.35 -17.77 -2.78
CA ILE A 346 -5.35 -18.50 -3.58
C ILE A 346 -4.26 -17.62 -4.18
N GLY A 347 -4.32 -16.31 -3.96
CA GLY A 347 -3.34 -15.39 -4.53
C GLY A 347 -3.73 -13.93 -4.40
N THR A 348 -2.90 -13.08 -4.99
CA THR A 348 -3.13 -11.63 -5.12
C THR A 348 -3.20 -11.25 -6.60
N ASN A 349 -3.65 -10.02 -6.87
CA ASN A 349 -3.68 -9.50 -8.24
C ASN A 349 -2.30 -8.97 -8.72
N GLY A 350 -1.24 -9.24 -7.96
CA GLY A 350 0.15 -9.02 -8.32
C GLY A 350 0.63 -7.56 -8.31
N PHE A 351 1.92 -7.38 -8.54
CA PHE A 351 2.59 -6.08 -8.49
C PHE A 351 2.03 -4.99 -9.40
N PRO A 352 1.54 -5.27 -10.62
CA PRO A 352 0.98 -4.21 -11.46
C PRO A 352 -0.22 -3.50 -10.84
N ASN A 353 -0.97 -4.20 -9.95
CA ASN A 353 -2.16 -3.72 -9.29
C ASN A 353 -1.93 -3.40 -7.79
N ALA A 354 -0.77 -3.71 -7.26
CA ALA A 354 -0.39 -3.39 -5.89
C ALA A 354 -0.05 -1.89 -5.76
N GLN A 355 -0.43 -1.30 -4.63
CA GLN A 355 -0.07 0.10 -4.34
C GLN A 355 1.26 0.20 -3.62
N VAL A 356 1.66 -0.83 -2.86
CA VAL A 356 2.89 -0.86 -2.08
C VAL A 356 3.60 -2.19 -2.23
N THR A 357 4.92 -2.18 -2.04
CA THR A 357 5.76 -3.36 -1.93
C THR A 357 5.99 -3.67 -0.46
N VAL A 358 5.78 -4.90 -0.09
CA VAL A 358 6.17 -5.49 1.21
C VAL A 358 7.53 -6.15 1.03
N GLY A 359 8.44 -6.04 1.98
CA GLY A 359 9.83 -6.45 1.80
C GLY A 359 10.67 -5.37 1.12
N GLY A 360 11.92 -5.66 0.85
CA GLY A 360 12.88 -4.71 0.29
C GLY A 360 14.28 -4.91 0.88
N VAL A 361 15.10 -3.86 0.86
CA VAL A 361 16.44 -3.89 1.48
C VAL A 361 16.29 -4.20 2.97
N ASP A 362 17.04 -5.20 3.43
CA ASP A 362 17.03 -5.62 4.84
C ASP A 362 17.45 -4.45 5.73
N THR A 363 16.52 -3.98 6.54
CA THR A 363 16.72 -2.83 7.43
C THR A 363 17.69 -3.10 8.58
N SER A 364 18.01 -4.37 8.87
CA SER A 364 19.06 -4.71 9.84
C SER A 364 20.45 -4.25 9.38
N GLU A 365 20.65 -4.10 8.07
CA GLU A 365 21.90 -3.65 7.43
C GLU A 365 21.95 -2.12 7.21
N VAL A 366 20.94 -1.41 7.68
CA VAL A 366 20.83 0.05 7.55
C VAL A 366 20.76 0.69 8.96
N ASN A 367 21.41 1.83 9.13
CA ASN A 367 21.34 2.59 10.39
C ASN A 367 19.96 3.26 10.49
N ASN A 368 19.22 3.01 11.55
CA ASN A 368 17.86 3.52 11.75
C ASN A 368 17.77 5.02 12.08
N ILE A 369 18.90 5.67 12.41
CA ILE A 369 18.96 7.11 12.71
C ILE A 369 19.35 7.90 11.47
N THR A 370 20.34 7.42 10.69
CA THR A 370 20.91 8.15 9.55
C THR A 370 20.43 7.64 8.20
N LEU A 371 19.86 6.44 8.16
CA LEU A 371 19.51 5.67 6.95
C LEU A 371 20.73 5.36 6.07
N GLU A 372 21.95 5.46 6.63
CA GLU A 372 23.18 5.03 5.98
C GLU A 372 23.32 3.50 6.02
N SER A 373 23.86 2.93 4.98
CA SER A 373 24.26 1.53 4.95
C SER A 373 25.32 1.23 6.01
N LYS A 374 25.14 0.13 6.75
CA LYS A 374 26.18 -0.40 7.66
C LYS A 374 27.29 -1.16 6.91
N LEU A 375 27.07 -1.49 5.64
CA LEU A 375 27.99 -2.28 4.81
C LEU A 375 28.84 -1.42 3.88
N VAL A 376 28.27 -0.32 3.38
CA VAL A 376 28.91 0.55 2.39
C VAL A 376 28.82 2.00 2.87
N LYS A 377 29.98 2.56 3.23
CA LYS A 377 30.05 3.95 3.67
C LYS A 377 29.56 4.92 2.59
N ASP A 378 28.89 6.00 3.01
CA ASP A 378 28.34 7.06 2.15
C ASP A 378 27.22 6.59 1.21
N LEU A 379 26.66 5.39 1.44
CA LEU A 379 25.46 4.88 0.78
C LEU A 379 24.26 5.02 1.71
N TYR A 380 23.19 5.65 1.23
CA TYR A 380 21.95 5.85 1.97
C TYR A 380 20.75 5.26 1.23
N PHE A 381 19.69 4.96 1.98
CA PHE A 381 18.43 4.44 1.44
C PHE A 381 17.26 5.27 1.95
N CYS A 382 16.23 5.48 1.11
CA CYS A 382 14.98 6.09 1.57
C CYS A 382 13.77 5.64 0.75
N GLY A 383 12.61 5.67 1.39
CA GLY A 383 11.33 5.29 0.79
C GLY A 383 11.12 3.78 0.70
N GLU A 384 10.31 3.38 -0.26
CA GLU A 384 9.78 2.01 -0.42
C GLU A 384 10.84 0.97 -0.88
N ILE A 385 12.07 1.38 -1.14
CA ILE A 385 13.17 0.43 -1.39
C ILE A 385 13.56 -0.34 -0.13
N LEU A 386 13.37 0.26 1.05
CA LEU A 386 13.59 -0.37 2.35
C LEU A 386 12.42 -1.31 2.68
N ASP A 387 12.70 -2.36 3.47
CA ASP A 387 11.65 -3.20 4.05
C ASP A 387 10.87 -2.42 5.13
N VAL A 388 10.14 -1.41 4.70
CA VAL A 388 9.17 -0.66 5.52
C VAL A 388 7.96 -0.33 4.65
N HIS A 389 6.78 -0.69 5.12
CA HIS A 389 5.52 -0.33 4.49
C HIS A 389 4.48 0.05 5.54
N GLY A 390 3.53 0.86 5.15
CA GLY A 390 2.42 1.28 5.98
C GLY A 390 1.08 0.72 5.49
N ASP A 391 0.09 0.76 6.35
CA ASP A 391 -1.31 0.50 6.03
C ASP A 391 -1.83 1.43 4.92
N CYS A 392 -3.04 1.18 4.41
CA CYS A 392 -3.68 2.06 3.44
C CYS A 392 -4.18 3.34 4.12
N GLY A 393 -3.80 4.54 3.65
CA GLY A 393 -4.32 5.75 4.24
C GLY A 393 -3.37 6.94 4.36
N GLY A 394 -2.27 7.00 3.61
CA GLY A 394 -1.27 8.07 3.64
C GLY A 394 0.03 7.70 4.37
N PHE A 395 0.05 6.54 5.03
CA PHE A 395 1.20 6.07 5.82
C PHE A 395 2.44 5.85 4.95
N ASN A 396 2.31 5.25 3.78
CA ASN A 396 3.44 4.97 2.88
C ASN A 396 4.08 6.25 2.30
N LEU A 397 3.29 7.29 2.07
CA LEU A 397 3.83 8.58 1.67
C LEU A 397 4.49 9.30 2.85
N GLN A 398 3.95 9.20 4.07
CA GLN A 398 4.64 9.72 5.25
C GLN A 398 6.01 9.06 5.43
N TRP A 399 6.10 7.72 5.27
CA TRP A 399 7.39 7.03 5.29
C TRP A 399 8.35 7.57 4.23
N ALA A 400 7.85 7.80 3.02
CA ALA A 400 8.67 8.36 1.94
C ALA A 400 9.20 9.76 2.29
N TRP A 401 8.35 10.62 2.89
CA TRP A 401 8.76 11.96 3.32
C TRP A 401 9.77 11.91 4.47
N SER A 402 9.45 11.18 5.54
CA SER A 402 10.32 11.08 6.72
C SER A 402 11.67 10.48 6.37
N SER A 403 11.70 9.35 5.67
CA SER A 403 12.96 8.70 5.28
C SER A 403 13.75 9.53 4.27
N GLY A 404 13.07 10.21 3.33
CA GLY A 404 13.71 11.13 2.40
C GLY A 404 14.39 12.30 3.11
N TYR A 405 13.69 12.92 4.07
CA TYR A 405 14.23 14.00 4.89
C TYR A 405 15.48 13.55 5.65
N ILE A 406 15.39 12.42 6.36
CA ILE A 406 16.51 11.91 7.17
C ILE A 406 17.70 11.54 6.31
N ALA A 407 17.50 10.83 5.18
CA ALA A 407 18.57 10.46 4.28
C ALA A 407 19.26 11.70 3.65
N GLY A 408 18.48 12.68 3.21
CA GLY A 408 19.00 13.93 2.66
C GLY A 408 19.82 14.71 3.68
N LYS A 409 19.31 14.90 4.90
CA LYS A 409 20.00 15.55 6.02
C LYS A 409 21.29 14.81 6.41
N SER A 410 21.23 13.49 6.56
CA SER A 410 22.37 12.68 6.98
C SER A 410 23.48 12.64 5.91
N ALA A 411 23.08 12.57 4.64
CA ALA A 411 24.05 12.65 3.55
C ALA A 411 24.73 14.03 3.43
N SER A 412 24.19 15.06 4.06
CA SER A 412 24.76 16.41 4.02
C SER A 412 25.77 16.69 5.15
N ASN A 413 25.83 15.84 6.15
CA ASN A 413 26.81 15.90 7.23
C ASN A 413 28.03 15.03 6.86
#